data_e01768771832402300d6d525391e5b72
#
_entry.id   e01768771832402300d6d525391e5b72
#
_cell.length_a   1.000
_cell.length_b   1.000
_cell.length_c   1.000
_cell.angle_alpha   90.00
_cell.angle_beta   90.00
_cell.angle_gamma   90.00
#
_symmetry.space_group_name_H-M   'P 1'
#
loop_
_entity.id
_entity.type
_entity.pdbx_description
1 polymer ?
#
loop_
_entity_poly.entity_id
_entity_poly.type
_entity_poly.pdbx_seq_one_letter_code
_entity_poly.pdbx_strand_id
1 'polypeptide(L)'
;MVLELTTCLLDSYSVNPEPEVENTPQSWGTSNLYKLMSPGGEIYDNLPNELQSMIIPVMKKSGISGKIQNSSPEITKSYLFPLSIREYVTKDNITSEINNDEGNQYQYYIDHPGDVVKKEYAGDKNIVYYTRSAMQAENELYEYFWAIGGANNYATYPSYISLGTSFAFCI
;
A
#
# COMPACT_ATOMS: atom_id res chain seq x y z
N MET A 1 3.47 18.45 1.61
CA MET A 1 3.62 17.86 0.24
C MET A 1 3.75 16.35 0.41
N VAL A 2 3.12 15.56 -0.47
CA VAL A 2 3.32 14.10 -0.53
C VAL A 2 4.37 13.83 -1.61
N LEU A 3 5.39 13.06 -1.25
CA LEU A 3 6.42 12.55 -2.16
C LEU A 3 6.28 11.03 -2.21
N GLU A 4 6.42 10.43 -3.36
CA GLU A 4 6.39 8.99 -3.56
C GLU A 4 7.58 8.52 -4.40
N LEU A 5 8.06 7.31 -4.12
CA LEU A 5 9.10 6.69 -4.93
C LEU A 5 8.60 6.42 -6.36
N THR A 6 9.39 6.79 -7.34
CA THR A 6 9.11 6.52 -8.76
C THR A 6 9.43 5.09 -9.18
N THR A 7 10.17 4.38 -8.35
CA THR A 7 10.56 2.97 -8.54
C THR A 7 10.14 2.14 -7.34
N CYS A 8 10.04 0.83 -7.53
CA CYS A 8 9.76 -0.11 -6.45
C CYS A 8 11.04 -0.71 -5.91
N LEU A 9 11.10 -0.84 -4.59
CA LEU A 9 12.06 -1.73 -3.94
C LEU A 9 11.61 -3.17 -4.19
N LEU A 10 12.54 -4.01 -4.58
CA LEU A 10 12.26 -5.42 -4.86
C LEU A 10 12.46 -6.31 -3.64
N ASP A 11 11.67 -7.36 -3.64
CA ASP A 11 11.98 -8.74 -3.23
C ASP A 11 12.06 -9.12 -1.77
N SER A 12 12.10 -8.21 -0.82
CA SER A 12 12.34 -8.65 0.55
C SER A 12 11.19 -8.36 1.52
N TYR A 13 10.21 -7.62 1.07
CA TYR A 13 9.19 -7.09 1.99
C TYR A 13 7.79 -7.51 1.54
N SER A 14 7.27 -8.57 2.12
CA SER A 14 5.84 -8.86 2.06
C SER A 14 5.07 -7.99 3.04
N VAL A 15 3.78 -7.78 2.80
CA VAL A 15 2.90 -7.10 3.77
C VAL A 15 2.92 -7.85 5.10
N ASN A 16 2.80 -9.18 5.06
CA ASN A 16 2.98 -10.07 6.19
C ASN A 16 3.74 -11.32 5.75
N PRO A 17 4.94 -11.61 6.29
CA PRO A 17 5.75 -12.78 5.93
C PRO A 17 5.25 -14.08 6.57
N GLU A 18 4.46 -13.97 7.65
CA GLU A 18 3.91 -15.15 8.31
C GLU A 18 2.84 -15.82 7.44
N PRO A 19 2.69 -17.14 7.56
CA PRO A 19 1.60 -17.85 6.91
C PRO A 19 0.26 -17.23 7.26
N GLU A 20 -0.63 -17.19 6.30
CA GLU A 20 -1.96 -16.63 6.48
C GLU A 20 -2.68 -17.34 7.61
N VAL A 21 -3.09 -16.58 8.60
CA VAL A 21 -3.99 -17.07 9.63
C VAL A 21 -5.39 -16.86 9.12
N GLU A 22 -6.05 -17.96 8.79
CA GLU A 22 -7.45 -17.96 8.35
C GLU A 22 -8.33 -17.16 9.31
N ASN A 23 -9.14 -16.26 8.79
CA ASN A 23 -10.08 -15.41 9.52
C ASN A 23 -9.48 -14.33 10.45
N THR A 24 -8.23 -13.96 10.31
CA THR A 24 -7.68 -12.81 11.06
C THR A 24 -7.74 -11.54 10.19
N PRO A 25 -8.64 -10.58 10.47
CA PRO A 25 -8.73 -9.36 9.71
C PRO A 25 -7.42 -8.57 9.75
N GLN A 26 -6.92 -8.17 8.60
CA GLN A 26 -5.71 -7.39 8.46
C GLN A 26 -5.99 -5.99 7.90
N SER A 27 -5.18 -5.05 8.30
CA SER A 27 -5.19 -3.69 7.80
C SER A 27 -3.76 -3.20 7.59
N TRP A 28 -3.60 -2.01 7.04
CA TRP A 28 -2.29 -1.40 6.94
C TRP A 28 -1.58 -1.32 8.30
N GLY A 29 -2.27 -0.82 9.33
CA GLY A 29 -1.68 -0.60 10.66
C GLY A 29 -1.30 -1.86 11.43
N THR A 30 -1.88 -3.01 11.09
CA THR A 30 -1.53 -4.32 11.70
C THR A 30 -0.43 -5.04 10.92
N SER A 31 -0.11 -4.60 9.69
CA SER A 31 0.82 -5.28 8.80
C SER A 31 2.28 -5.20 9.29
N ASN A 32 3.06 -6.20 8.89
CA ASN A 32 4.50 -6.18 9.12
C ASN A 32 5.18 -5.04 8.35
N LEU A 33 4.72 -4.77 7.13
CA LEU A 33 5.25 -3.69 6.29
C LEU A 33 5.08 -2.32 6.96
N TYR A 34 3.95 -2.08 7.65
CA TYR A 34 3.76 -0.87 8.46
C TYR A 34 4.83 -0.73 9.56
N LYS A 35 5.16 -1.84 10.24
CA LYS A 35 6.20 -1.83 11.29
C LYS A 35 7.57 -1.48 10.71
N LEU A 36 7.92 -2.07 9.57
CA LEU A 36 9.18 -1.80 8.87
C LEU A 36 9.28 -0.34 8.37
N MET A 37 8.16 0.27 8.02
CA MET A 37 8.05 1.65 7.52
C MET A 37 7.84 2.71 8.62
N SER A 38 7.84 2.30 9.87
CA SER A 38 7.72 3.20 11.04
C SER A 38 9.07 3.40 11.72
N PRO A 39 9.28 4.48 12.51
CA PRO A 39 10.49 4.66 13.30
C PRO A 39 10.82 3.42 14.15
N GLY A 40 12.06 2.95 14.07
CA GLY A 40 12.50 1.68 14.64
C GLY A 40 12.35 0.48 13.70
N GLY A 41 11.77 0.66 12.53
CA GLY A 41 11.68 -0.37 11.49
C GLY A 41 12.77 -0.23 10.44
N GLU A 42 13.16 -1.35 9.85
CA GLU A 42 14.32 -1.43 8.96
C GLU A 42 14.23 -0.47 7.76
N ILE A 43 13.08 -0.33 7.12
CA ILE A 43 12.93 0.55 5.96
C ILE A 43 13.08 2.01 6.38
N TYR A 44 12.46 2.41 7.49
CA TYR A 44 12.53 3.78 7.97
C TYR A 44 13.93 4.15 8.47
N ASP A 45 14.55 3.28 9.26
CA ASP A 45 15.84 3.54 9.88
C ASP A 45 17.01 3.53 8.89
N ASN A 46 16.83 2.91 7.72
CA ASN A 46 17.78 2.97 6.61
C ASN A 46 17.70 4.25 5.76
N LEU A 47 16.72 5.13 6.00
CA LEU A 47 16.70 6.44 5.36
C LEU A 47 17.81 7.34 5.90
N PRO A 48 18.34 8.28 5.08
CA PRO A 48 19.24 9.32 5.59
C PRO A 48 18.63 10.11 6.76
N ASN A 49 19.42 10.41 7.78
CA ASN A 49 18.94 11.12 8.98
C ASN A 49 18.29 12.47 8.65
N GLU A 50 18.82 13.18 7.66
CA GLU A 50 18.26 14.44 7.18
C GLU A 50 16.83 14.23 6.66
N LEU A 51 16.60 13.17 5.89
CA LEU A 51 15.27 12.85 5.39
C LEU A 51 14.34 12.44 6.53
N GLN A 52 14.78 11.56 7.43
CA GLN A 52 13.99 11.18 8.62
C GLN A 52 13.51 12.40 9.41
N SER A 53 14.39 13.40 9.58
CA SER A 53 14.05 14.63 10.32
C SER A 53 13.02 15.53 9.63
N MET A 54 12.84 15.38 8.33
CA MET A 54 11.88 16.15 7.53
C MET A 54 10.51 15.47 7.41
N ILE A 55 10.44 14.16 7.66
CA ILE A 55 9.21 13.39 7.49
C ILE A 55 8.18 13.80 8.55
N ILE A 56 7.03 14.25 8.08
CA ILE A 56 5.87 14.58 8.91
C ILE A 56 4.91 13.39 8.89
N PRO A 57 4.60 12.78 10.05
CA PRO A 57 3.64 11.68 10.08
C PRO A 57 2.22 12.17 9.76
N VAL A 58 1.48 11.36 9.03
CA VAL A 58 0.10 11.65 8.60
C VAL A 58 -0.86 10.55 9.01
N MET A 59 -2.13 10.90 9.18
CA MET A 59 -3.18 9.92 9.45
C MET A 59 -3.68 9.35 8.12
N LYS A 60 -3.53 8.03 7.95
CA LYS A 60 -3.99 7.30 6.77
C LYS A 60 -5.15 6.40 7.12
N LYS A 61 -6.15 6.39 6.25
CA LYS A 61 -7.29 5.48 6.32
C LYS A 61 -7.03 4.26 5.46
N SER A 62 -7.35 3.08 5.97
CA SER A 62 -7.22 1.82 5.23
C SER A 62 -8.41 0.92 5.53
N GLY A 63 -8.89 0.19 4.54
CA GLY A 63 -9.85 -0.88 4.75
C GLY A 63 -9.27 -1.98 5.65
N ILE A 64 -10.15 -2.82 6.14
CA ILE A 64 -9.79 -4.00 6.93
C ILE A 64 -10.24 -5.22 6.13
N SER A 65 -9.33 -6.16 5.84
CA SER A 65 -9.65 -7.37 5.08
C SER A 65 -10.73 -8.21 5.77
N GLY A 66 -11.52 -8.94 5.00
CA GLY A 66 -12.59 -9.79 5.53
C GLY A 66 -13.74 -9.03 6.21
N LYS A 67 -13.79 -7.70 6.14
CA LYS A 67 -14.92 -6.90 6.63
C LYS A 67 -15.84 -6.52 5.49
N ILE A 68 -17.11 -6.27 5.84
CA ILE A 68 -18.09 -5.76 4.88
C ILE A 68 -17.56 -4.48 4.24
N GLN A 69 -17.74 -4.38 2.94
CA GLN A 69 -17.39 -3.17 2.19
C GLN A 69 -17.94 -1.92 2.88
N ASN A 70 -17.12 -0.88 2.93
CA ASN A 70 -17.44 0.39 3.60
C ASN A 70 -17.67 0.30 5.12
N SER A 71 -17.24 -0.77 5.77
CA SER A 71 -17.06 -0.73 7.22
C SER A 71 -16.11 0.41 7.58
N SER A 72 -16.19 0.91 8.83
CA SER A 72 -15.29 1.99 9.28
C SER A 72 -13.83 1.61 9.02
N PRO A 73 -13.06 2.43 8.28
CA PRO A 73 -11.67 2.15 8.01
C PRO A 73 -10.85 2.28 9.30
N GLU A 74 -9.73 1.58 9.34
CA GLU A 74 -8.71 1.86 10.33
C GLU A 74 -8.03 3.20 10.03
N ILE A 75 -7.69 3.94 11.08
CA ILE A 75 -6.93 5.20 10.97
C ILE A 75 -5.56 4.99 11.62
N THR A 76 -4.51 5.05 10.80
CA THR A 76 -3.14 4.75 11.23
C THR A 76 -2.23 5.96 11.06
N LYS A 77 -1.47 6.31 12.11
CA LYS A 77 -0.41 7.31 12.03
C LYS A 77 0.77 6.73 11.27
N SER A 78 1.05 7.23 10.09
CA SER A 78 2.07 6.69 9.18
C SER A 78 3.15 7.70 8.86
N TYR A 79 4.40 7.28 8.90
CA TYR A 79 5.59 8.04 8.49
C TYR A 79 5.92 7.78 7.02
N LEU A 80 6.14 6.51 6.68
CA LEU A 80 6.16 6.01 5.33
C LEU A 80 4.88 5.19 5.10
N PHE A 81 4.34 5.20 3.90
CA PHE A 81 3.10 4.47 3.59
C PHE A 81 2.99 4.18 2.09
N PRO A 82 2.56 2.98 1.68
CA PRO A 82 2.09 2.77 0.33
C PRO A 82 0.83 3.60 0.08
N LEU A 83 0.65 4.08 -1.13
CA LEU A 83 -0.62 4.70 -1.49
C LEU A 83 -1.73 3.64 -1.54
N SER A 84 -2.98 4.07 -1.32
CA SER A 84 -4.14 3.21 -1.59
C SER A 84 -4.43 3.17 -3.09
N ILE A 85 -5.18 2.17 -3.53
CA ILE A 85 -5.69 2.13 -4.91
C ILE A 85 -6.46 3.41 -5.26
N ARG A 86 -7.23 3.94 -4.31
CA ARG A 86 -8.01 5.17 -4.52
C ARG A 86 -7.18 6.42 -4.71
N GLU A 87 -5.95 6.42 -4.24
CA GLU A 87 -5.00 7.52 -4.44
C GLU A 87 -4.31 7.44 -5.81
N TYR A 88 -4.30 6.25 -6.45
CA TYR A 88 -3.74 6.04 -7.78
C TYR A 88 -4.75 6.20 -8.92
N VAL A 89 -5.96 5.63 -8.77
CA VAL A 89 -6.90 5.49 -9.88
C VAL A 89 -8.27 6.09 -9.57
N THR A 90 -9.01 6.43 -10.63
CA THR A 90 -10.36 6.97 -10.49
C THR A 90 -11.32 5.95 -9.87
N LYS A 91 -12.36 6.47 -9.23
CA LYS A 91 -13.38 5.65 -8.57
C LYS A 91 -14.06 4.66 -9.52
N ASP A 92 -14.21 5.03 -10.79
CA ASP A 92 -14.89 4.20 -11.80
C ASP A 92 -14.05 2.98 -12.23
N ASN A 93 -12.75 3.00 -11.96
CA ASN A 93 -11.81 1.92 -12.28
C ASN A 93 -11.51 1.01 -11.07
N ILE A 94 -12.27 1.15 -9.99
CA ILE A 94 -12.04 0.41 -8.76
C ILE A 94 -13.19 -0.58 -8.55
N THR A 95 -12.85 -1.81 -8.18
CA THR A 95 -13.84 -2.82 -7.80
C THR A 95 -14.59 -2.41 -6.54
N SER A 96 -15.75 -3.01 -6.32
CA SER A 96 -16.59 -2.76 -5.16
C SER A 96 -15.97 -3.19 -3.82
N GLU A 97 -14.83 -3.88 -3.85
CA GLU A 97 -14.20 -4.51 -2.67
C GLU A 97 -13.21 -3.62 -1.92
N ILE A 98 -13.07 -2.36 -2.33
CA ILE A 98 -12.16 -1.40 -1.69
C ILE A 98 -12.96 -0.37 -0.89
N ASN A 99 -12.47 -0.06 0.30
CA ASN A 99 -13.09 0.94 1.16
C ASN A 99 -13.17 2.32 0.48
N ASN A 100 -14.33 2.95 0.53
CA ASN A 100 -14.56 4.24 -0.11
C ASN A 100 -13.79 5.39 0.54
N ASP A 101 -13.38 5.24 1.80
CA ASP A 101 -12.76 6.29 2.61
C ASP A 101 -11.22 6.25 2.63
N GLU A 102 -10.59 5.42 1.80
CA GLU A 102 -9.11 5.31 1.76
C GLU A 102 -8.38 6.50 1.13
N GLY A 103 -9.09 7.49 0.68
CA GLY A 103 -8.55 8.69 0.05
C GLY A 103 -9.19 8.99 -1.30
N ASN A 104 -8.64 9.99 -1.97
CA ASN A 104 -9.02 10.37 -3.33
C ASN A 104 -7.78 10.31 -4.22
N GLN A 105 -8.00 10.13 -5.52
CA GLN A 105 -6.93 10.14 -6.50
C GLN A 105 -6.15 11.46 -6.41
N TYR A 106 -4.82 11.35 -6.32
CA TYR A 106 -3.96 12.52 -6.35
C TYR A 106 -3.97 13.17 -7.73
N GLN A 107 -3.93 14.51 -7.76
CA GLN A 107 -3.91 15.28 -9.00
C GLN A 107 -2.77 14.84 -9.93
N TYR A 108 -1.61 14.48 -9.37
CA TYR A 108 -0.50 13.95 -10.13
C TYR A 108 -0.90 12.75 -11.02
N TYR A 109 -1.63 11.78 -10.48
CA TYR A 109 -2.06 10.58 -11.23
C TYR A 109 -3.26 10.81 -12.15
N ILE A 110 -4.00 11.91 -11.94
CA ILE A 110 -4.99 12.37 -12.92
C ILE A 110 -4.28 12.88 -14.16
N ASP A 111 -3.21 13.66 -13.97
CA ASP A 111 -2.44 14.29 -15.05
C ASP A 111 -1.47 13.29 -15.71
N HIS A 112 -1.00 12.29 -14.97
CA HIS A 112 0.02 11.31 -15.40
C HIS A 112 -0.42 9.86 -15.12
N PRO A 113 -1.51 9.37 -15.76
CA PRO A 113 -2.07 8.05 -15.43
C PRO A 113 -1.10 6.87 -15.74
N GLY A 114 -0.13 7.08 -16.62
CA GLY A 114 0.90 6.07 -16.93
C GLY A 114 1.90 5.83 -15.79
N ASP A 115 2.08 6.79 -14.90
CA ASP A 115 3.08 6.72 -13.81
C ASP A 115 2.64 5.81 -12.65
N VAL A 116 1.42 5.29 -12.72
CA VAL A 116 0.97 4.19 -11.84
C VAL A 116 1.79 2.92 -12.10
N VAL A 117 2.32 2.75 -13.32
CA VAL A 117 3.18 1.61 -13.66
C VAL A 117 4.61 1.95 -13.24
N LYS A 118 5.11 1.26 -12.22
CA LYS A 118 6.46 1.47 -11.69
C LYS A 118 7.44 0.43 -12.22
N LYS A 119 8.70 0.83 -12.27
CA LYS A 119 9.81 -0.03 -12.66
C LYS A 119 10.57 -0.54 -11.44
N GLU A 120 11.28 -1.61 -11.65
CA GLU A 120 12.30 -2.12 -10.75
C GLU A 120 13.38 -1.07 -10.50
N TYR A 121 13.89 -0.96 -9.26
CA TYR A 121 14.88 0.05 -8.87
C TYR A 121 16.16 0.04 -9.74
N ALA A 122 16.63 -1.15 -10.09
CA ALA A 122 17.87 -1.33 -10.87
C ALA A 122 17.63 -1.84 -12.30
N GLY A 123 16.40 -1.77 -12.81
CA GLY A 123 16.03 -2.35 -14.09
C GLY A 123 14.97 -1.59 -14.85
N ASP A 124 14.61 -2.12 -16.02
CA ASP A 124 13.57 -1.56 -16.91
C ASP A 124 12.25 -2.34 -16.84
N LYS A 125 12.19 -3.38 -16.03
CA LYS A 125 11.02 -4.25 -15.91
C LYS A 125 9.92 -3.57 -15.11
N ASN A 126 8.71 -3.59 -15.65
CA ASN A 126 7.53 -3.18 -14.90
C ASN A 126 7.25 -4.17 -13.77
N ILE A 127 6.92 -3.64 -12.61
CA ILE A 127 6.69 -4.42 -11.40
C ILE A 127 5.28 -4.18 -10.88
N VAL A 128 4.70 -5.24 -10.37
CA VAL A 128 3.50 -5.19 -9.54
C VAL A 128 3.94 -4.94 -8.10
N TYR A 129 3.25 -4.04 -7.41
CA TYR A 129 3.60 -3.66 -6.04
C TYR A 129 2.35 -3.53 -5.16
N TYR A 130 2.55 -3.75 -3.87
CA TYR A 130 1.49 -3.63 -2.88
C TYR A 130 1.02 -2.18 -2.71
N THR A 131 -0.29 -2.05 -2.50
CA THR A 131 -0.92 -0.85 -1.96
C THR A 131 -1.27 -1.10 -0.49
N ARG A 132 -1.74 -0.07 0.24
CA ARG A 132 -2.27 -0.26 1.59
C ARG A 132 -3.75 -0.67 1.61
N SER A 133 -4.39 -0.81 0.44
CA SER A 133 -5.80 -1.19 0.35
C SER A 133 -5.98 -2.67 0.61
N ALA A 134 -6.64 -2.99 1.72
CA ALA A 134 -7.08 -4.35 2.00
C ALA A 134 -8.38 -4.66 1.25
N MET A 135 -8.52 -5.90 0.78
CA MET A 135 -9.74 -6.37 0.13
C MET A 135 -10.86 -6.53 1.15
N GLN A 136 -11.98 -5.87 0.88
CA GLN A 136 -13.18 -5.96 1.69
C GLN A 136 -14.24 -6.80 0.98
N ALA A 137 -14.22 -8.11 1.21
CA ALA A 137 -15.23 -9.03 0.70
C ALA A 137 -15.88 -9.78 1.86
N GLU A 138 -17.20 -9.77 1.92
CA GLU A 138 -17.97 -10.57 2.86
C GLU A 138 -17.78 -12.06 2.52
N ASN A 139 -17.41 -12.87 3.49
CA ASN A 139 -17.15 -14.31 3.36
C ASN A 139 -15.83 -14.72 2.69
N GLU A 140 -14.89 -13.82 2.45
CA GLU A 140 -13.54 -14.22 2.09
C GLU A 140 -12.82 -14.75 3.34
N LEU A 141 -12.36 -15.99 3.23
CA LEU A 141 -11.64 -16.69 4.30
C LEU A 141 -10.18 -16.23 4.41
N TYR A 142 -9.70 -15.50 3.42
CA TYR A 142 -8.30 -15.14 3.27
C TYR A 142 -8.12 -13.62 3.30
N GLU A 143 -6.95 -13.22 3.78
CA GLU A 143 -6.53 -11.83 3.82
C GLU A 143 -5.88 -11.45 2.49
N TYR A 144 -6.47 -10.50 1.79
CA TYR A 144 -5.91 -10.00 0.55
C TYR A 144 -5.59 -8.51 0.66
N PHE A 145 -4.46 -8.13 0.09
CA PHE A 145 -4.13 -6.73 -0.20
C PHE A 145 -4.14 -6.50 -1.70
N TRP A 146 -4.58 -5.32 -2.11
CA TRP A 146 -4.55 -4.94 -3.49
C TRP A 146 -3.13 -4.59 -3.93
N ALA A 147 -2.75 -5.16 -5.05
CA ALA A 147 -1.54 -4.85 -5.75
C ALA A 147 -1.86 -4.13 -7.06
N ILE A 148 -0.98 -3.22 -7.46
CA ILE A 148 -1.12 -2.40 -8.66
C ILE A 148 0.17 -2.49 -9.47
N GLY A 149 0.04 -2.41 -10.79
CA GLY A 149 1.19 -2.40 -11.69
C GLY A 149 0.93 -3.21 -12.96
N GLY A 150 1.58 -2.85 -14.05
CA GLY A 150 1.30 -3.46 -15.34
C GLY A 150 -0.12 -3.12 -15.86
N ALA A 151 -0.76 -4.07 -16.52
CA ALA A 151 -2.07 -3.88 -17.13
C ALA A 151 -3.25 -4.15 -16.19
N ASN A 152 -3.01 -4.77 -15.03
CA ASN A 152 -4.07 -5.26 -14.16
C ASN A 152 -3.83 -4.89 -12.69
N ASN A 153 -4.91 -4.51 -12.02
CA ASN A 153 -4.97 -4.42 -10.57
C ASN A 153 -5.62 -5.72 -10.07
N TYR A 154 -5.06 -6.35 -9.06
CA TYR A 154 -5.60 -7.58 -8.51
C TYR A 154 -5.33 -7.70 -7.01
N ALA A 155 -6.20 -8.45 -6.32
CA ALA A 155 -5.98 -8.82 -4.95
C ALA A 155 -4.95 -9.98 -4.88
N THR A 156 -4.09 -9.95 -3.90
CA THR A 156 -3.07 -10.97 -3.69
C THR A 156 -2.78 -11.18 -2.22
N TYR A 157 -2.20 -12.31 -1.91
CA TYR A 157 -1.84 -12.68 -0.53
C TYR A 157 -0.77 -11.74 0.05
N PRO A 158 -0.92 -11.34 1.32
CA PRO A 158 0.05 -10.46 1.99
C PRO A 158 1.44 -11.10 2.17
N SER A 159 1.55 -12.41 2.10
CA SER A 159 2.80 -13.17 2.18
C SER A 159 3.54 -13.31 0.85
N TYR A 160 2.99 -12.82 -0.25
CA TYR A 160 3.62 -12.95 -1.57
C TYR A 160 4.82 -12.02 -1.71
N ILE A 161 6.02 -12.58 -1.63
CA ILE A 161 7.29 -11.83 -1.59
C ILE A 161 7.83 -11.38 -2.95
N SER A 162 7.24 -11.86 -4.05
CA SER A 162 7.69 -11.47 -5.41
C SER A 162 7.11 -10.15 -5.90
N LEU A 163 6.30 -9.47 -5.08
CA LEU A 163 5.77 -8.16 -5.39
C LEU A 163 6.67 -7.06 -4.85
N GLY A 164 6.76 -5.98 -5.62
CA GLY A 164 7.50 -4.80 -5.20
C GLY A 164 6.83 -4.04 -4.07
N THR A 165 7.57 -3.12 -3.50
CA THR A 165 7.08 -2.17 -2.50
C THR A 165 7.42 -0.76 -2.96
N SER A 166 6.42 0.11 -3.05
CA SER A 166 6.59 1.54 -3.23
C SER A 166 6.00 2.27 -2.04
N PHE A 167 6.65 3.32 -1.59
CA PHE A 167 6.13 4.12 -0.49
C PHE A 167 6.20 5.61 -0.76
N ALA A 168 5.32 6.34 -0.08
CA ALA A 168 5.24 7.77 -0.04
C ALA A 168 5.49 8.28 1.39
N PHE A 169 5.77 9.56 1.52
CA PHE A 169 5.91 10.28 2.78
C PHE A 169 5.54 11.75 2.60
N CYS A 170 5.32 12.45 3.69
CA CYS A 170 5.06 13.89 3.71
C CYS A 170 6.24 14.66 4.29
N ILE A 171 6.53 15.81 3.73
CA ILE A 171 7.46 16.83 4.23
C ILE A 171 6.80 18.20 4.26
#